data_55e6bfc40d4e2167250776259ed01dea
#
_entry.id   55e6bfc40d4e2167250776259ed01dea
#
_cell.length_a   1.000
_cell.length_b   1.000
_cell.length_c   1.000
_cell.angle_alpha   90.00
_cell.angle_beta   90.00
_cell.angle_gamma   90.00
#
_symmetry.space_group_name_H-M   'P 1'
#
loop_
_entity.id
_entity.type
_entity.pdbx_description
1 polymer ?
#
loop_
_entity_poly.entity_id
_entity_poly.type
_entity_poly.pdbx_seq_one_letter_code
_entity_poly.pdbx_strand_id
1 'polypeptide(L)'
;MSDFQIIFEYCRCSKVRIPARAQVSEAILLAEGQKSAVTEYYLNNGEWPENNTSAGVASASDIKGKYVESVTVANGVVTAKMKPSGVNKEIQGKKLSLWAKRENGSVKWFCGQPVTRNDAKDDTVTAAAGNGGKNNAIDTKHLPSTCRDTSSAE
;
A
#
# COMPACT_ATOMS: atom_id res chain seq x y z
N MET A 1 26.20 -7.34 -35.90
CA MET A 1 24.96 -8.14 -35.98
C MET A 1 24.74 -8.94 -34.71
N SER A 2 25.66 -9.81 -34.35
CA SER A 2 25.53 -10.61 -33.12
C SER A 2 25.49 -9.75 -31.86
N ASP A 3 26.23 -8.66 -31.81
CA ASP A 3 26.23 -7.77 -30.65
C ASP A 3 24.85 -7.14 -30.38
N PHE A 4 24.18 -6.77 -31.46
CA PHE A 4 22.82 -6.20 -31.33
C PHE A 4 21.84 -7.21 -30.76
N GLN A 5 21.90 -8.45 -31.18
CA GLN A 5 21.06 -9.50 -30.67
C GLN A 5 21.36 -9.78 -29.20
N ILE A 6 22.61 -9.81 -28.81
CA ILE A 6 23.02 -10.06 -27.44
C ILE A 6 22.46 -8.95 -26.51
N ILE A 7 22.59 -7.70 -26.97
CA ILE A 7 22.05 -6.56 -26.21
C ILE A 7 20.54 -6.68 -26.05
N PHE A 8 19.83 -7.06 -27.11
CA PHE A 8 18.39 -7.22 -27.07
C PHE A 8 17.97 -8.31 -26.08
N GLU A 9 18.65 -9.44 -26.08
CA GLU A 9 18.37 -10.52 -25.14
C GLU A 9 18.64 -10.10 -23.71
N TYR A 10 19.72 -9.38 -23.48
CA TYR A 10 20.05 -8.86 -22.16
C TYR A 10 18.95 -7.95 -21.63
N CYS A 11 18.44 -7.05 -22.47
CA CYS A 11 17.34 -6.17 -22.08
C CYS A 11 16.07 -6.94 -21.76
N ARG A 12 15.80 -8.00 -22.50
CA ARG A 12 14.65 -8.87 -22.23
C ARG A 12 14.79 -9.57 -20.89
N CYS A 13 15.95 -10.08 -20.58
CA CYS A 13 16.24 -10.69 -19.31
C CYS A 13 16.08 -9.71 -18.16
N SER A 14 16.53 -8.46 -18.34
CA SER A 14 16.38 -7.42 -17.33
C SER A 14 14.90 -7.13 -17.03
N LYS A 15 14.05 -7.12 -18.06
CA LYS A 15 12.61 -6.89 -17.87
C LYS A 15 11.94 -8.00 -17.06
N VAL A 16 12.41 -9.24 -17.23
CA VAL A 16 11.84 -10.41 -16.53
C VAL A 16 12.24 -10.42 -15.07
N ARG A 17 13.30 -9.71 -14.69
CA ARG A 17 13.90 -9.77 -13.37
C ARG A 17 13.70 -8.52 -12.53
N ILE A 18 12.62 -7.80 -12.73
CA ILE A 18 12.31 -6.65 -11.87
C ILE A 18 12.04 -7.20 -10.46
N PRO A 19 12.81 -6.75 -9.45
CA PRO A 19 12.65 -7.27 -8.10
C PRO A 19 11.31 -6.87 -7.49
N ALA A 20 10.81 -7.71 -6.59
CA ALA A 20 9.55 -7.46 -5.90
C ALA A 20 9.54 -6.10 -5.21
N ARG A 21 10.65 -5.72 -4.59
CA ARG A 21 10.77 -4.43 -3.91
C ARG A 21 10.52 -3.24 -4.83
N ALA A 22 11.01 -3.32 -6.06
CA ALA A 22 10.77 -2.25 -7.03
C ALA A 22 9.30 -2.16 -7.41
N GLN A 23 8.61 -3.30 -7.53
CA GLN A 23 7.19 -3.34 -7.81
C GLN A 23 6.37 -2.83 -6.63
N VAL A 24 6.75 -3.18 -5.42
CA VAL A 24 6.11 -2.71 -4.19
C VAL A 24 6.22 -1.18 -4.06
N SER A 25 7.29 -0.59 -4.56
CA SER A 25 7.45 0.87 -4.54
C SER A 25 6.29 1.59 -5.24
N GLU A 26 5.75 1.03 -6.30
CA GLU A 26 4.58 1.60 -6.96
C GLU A 26 3.37 1.61 -6.03
N ALA A 27 3.17 0.52 -5.29
CA ALA A 27 2.07 0.42 -4.34
C ALA A 27 2.18 1.48 -3.24
N ILE A 28 3.38 1.68 -2.73
CA ILE A 28 3.62 2.72 -1.71
C ILE A 28 3.30 4.10 -2.27
N LEU A 29 3.76 4.41 -3.48
CA LEU A 29 3.49 5.71 -4.10
C LEU A 29 2.01 5.96 -4.33
N LEU A 30 1.28 4.95 -4.81
CA LEU A 30 -0.16 5.09 -5.04
C LEU A 30 -0.91 5.25 -3.72
N ALA A 31 -0.51 4.53 -2.68
CA ALA A 31 -1.11 4.70 -1.36
C ALA A 31 -0.79 6.07 -0.78
N GLU A 32 0.44 6.54 -0.92
CA GLU A 32 0.84 7.88 -0.47
C GLU A 32 0.05 8.98 -1.14
N GLY A 33 -0.38 8.78 -2.36
CA GLY A 33 -1.22 9.74 -3.06
C GLY A 33 -2.56 10.02 -2.39
N GLN A 34 -2.99 9.15 -1.46
CA GLN A 34 -4.25 9.31 -0.75
C GLN A 34 -4.08 10.01 0.61
N LYS A 35 -2.87 10.23 1.07
CA LYS A 35 -2.62 10.78 2.41
C LYS A 35 -3.27 12.14 2.64
N SER A 36 -3.13 13.05 1.69
CA SER A 36 -3.66 14.41 1.88
C SER A 36 -5.17 14.41 2.00
N ALA A 37 -5.87 13.61 1.21
CA ALA A 37 -7.32 13.51 1.27
C ALA A 37 -7.79 12.95 2.61
N VAL A 38 -7.13 11.89 3.09
CA VAL A 38 -7.44 11.28 4.39
C VAL A 38 -7.17 12.25 5.53
N THR A 39 -6.04 12.93 5.50
CA THR A 39 -5.66 13.92 6.51
C THR A 39 -6.66 15.08 6.54
N GLU A 40 -7.00 15.61 5.39
CA GLU A 40 -7.93 16.72 5.28
C GLU A 40 -9.31 16.35 5.80
N TYR A 41 -9.80 15.17 5.45
CA TYR A 41 -11.07 14.68 5.96
C TYR A 41 -11.05 14.62 7.49
N TYR A 42 -10.01 14.06 8.07
CA TYR A 42 -9.88 13.96 9.51
C TYR A 42 -9.86 15.34 10.17
N LEU A 43 -9.09 16.27 9.65
CA LEU A 43 -8.98 17.62 10.22
C LEU A 43 -10.31 18.38 10.15
N ASN A 44 -11.13 18.10 9.15
CA ASN A 44 -12.43 18.76 9.00
C ASN A 44 -13.56 18.08 9.78
N ASN A 45 -13.47 16.77 9.99
CA ASN A 45 -14.58 15.99 10.55
C ASN A 45 -14.31 15.40 11.93
N GLY A 46 -13.06 15.38 12.37
CA GLY A 46 -12.69 14.79 13.66
C GLY A 46 -12.70 13.27 13.70
N GLU A 47 -12.91 12.64 12.55
CA GLU A 47 -12.87 11.19 12.42
C GLU A 47 -12.28 10.80 11.07
N TRP A 48 -11.87 9.55 10.94
CA TRP A 48 -11.24 9.06 9.72
C TRP A 48 -12.29 8.76 8.64
N PRO A 49 -11.97 8.96 7.36
CA PRO A 49 -12.92 8.62 6.29
C PRO A 49 -13.16 7.11 6.23
N GLU A 50 -14.42 6.72 6.13
CA GLU A 50 -14.81 5.32 6.13
C GLU A 50 -14.40 4.57 4.86
N ASN A 51 -14.38 5.28 3.73
CA ASN A 51 -14.12 4.66 2.42
C ASN A 51 -13.58 5.68 1.43
N ASN A 52 -13.31 5.22 0.21
CA ASN A 52 -12.79 6.07 -0.85
C ASN A 52 -13.74 7.25 -1.16
N THR A 53 -15.03 6.98 -1.19
CA THR A 53 -16.03 8.01 -1.49
C THR A 53 -16.01 9.10 -0.43
N SER A 54 -16.00 8.73 0.85
CA SER A 54 -15.94 9.69 1.96
C SER A 54 -14.67 10.53 1.89
N ALA A 55 -13.55 9.91 1.58
CA ALA A 55 -12.28 10.62 1.47
C ALA A 55 -12.22 11.53 0.25
N GLY A 56 -13.16 11.38 -0.69
CA GLY A 56 -13.16 12.19 -1.92
C GLY A 56 -12.11 11.73 -2.92
N VAL A 57 -11.70 10.49 -2.88
CA VAL A 57 -10.75 9.93 -3.83
C VAL A 57 -11.45 8.96 -4.79
N ALA A 58 -10.75 8.59 -5.85
CA ALA A 58 -11.28 7.68 -6.85
C ALA A 58 -11.65 6.32 -6.25
N SER A 59 -12.53 5.58 -6.92
CA SER A 59 -12.87 4.21 -6.53
C SER A 59 -11.61 3.36 -6.43
N ALA A 60 -11.61 2.39 -5.52
CA ALA A 60 -10.43 1.59 -5.26
C ALA A 60 -9.84 0.95 -6.51
N SER A 61 -10.69 0.41 -7.38
CA SER A 61 -10.25 -0.25 -8.62
C SER A 61 -9.79 0.73 -9.70
N ASP A 62 -10.02 2.02 -9.51
CA ASP A 62 -9.54 3.06 -10.41
C ASP A 62 -8.18 3.62 -9.99
N ILE A 63 -7.77 3.36 -8.75
CA ILE A 63 -6.43 3.71 -8.26
C ILE A 63 -5.55 2.49 -8.50
N LYS A 64 -5.01 2.40 -9.67
CA LYS A 64 -4.25 1.23 -10.12
C LYS A 64 -3.01 1.65 -10.89
N GLY A 65 -2.10 0.72 -11.07
CA GLY A 65 -0.88 0.94 -11.81
C GLY A 65 -0.47 -0.30 -12.57
N LYS A 66 0.78 -0.34 -12.95
CA LYS A 66 1.33 -1.49 -13.69
C LYS A 66 1.32 -2.75 -12.83
N TYR A 67 1.60 -2.63 -11.55
CA TYR A 67 1.72 -3.76 -10.62
C TYR A 67 0.62 -3.75 -9.55
N VAL A 68 -0.13 -2.68 -9.42
CA VAL A 68 -1.13 -2.50 -8.37
C VAL A 68 -2.53 -2.65 -8.94
N GLU A 69 -3.33 -3.49 -8.28
CA GLU A 69 -4.72 -3.73 -8.69
C GLU A 69 -5.67 -2.66 -8.16
N SER A 70 -5.49 -2.27 -6.90
CA SER A 70 -6.41 -1.34 -6.25
C SER A 70 -5.78 -0.69 -5.02
N VAL A 71 -6.36 0.45 -4.62
CA VAL A 71 -6.01 1.14 -3.38
C VAL A 71 -7.31 1.50 -2.67
N THR A 72 -7.49 0.97 -1.47
CA THR A 72 -8.73 1.11 -0.70
C THR A 72 -8.49 1.94 0.55
N VAL A 73 -9.39 2.90 0.80
CA VAL A 73 -9.46 3.64 2.05
C VAL A 73 -10.53 2.99 2.93
N ALA A 74 -10.18 2.64 4.15
CA ALA A 74 -11.11 2.05 5.12
C ALA A 74 -10.79 2.60 6.51
N ASN A 75 -11.67 3.44 7.04
CA ASN A 75 -11.48 4.11 8.33
C ASN A 75 -10.10 4.77 8.44
N GLY A 76 -9.68 5.46 7.39
CA GLY A 76 -8.40 6.16 7.35
C GLY A 76 -7.18 5.28 7.14
N VAL A 77 -7.37 3.99 6.93
CA VAL A 77 -6.28 3.08 6.55
C VAL A 77 -6.28 2.94 5.03
N VAL A 78 -5.14 3.23 4.41
CA VAL A 78 -4.99 3.15 2.95
C VAL A 78 -4.25 1.85 2.63
N THR A 79 -4.92 0.93 1.96
CA THR A 79 -4.35 -0.39 1.64
C THR A 79 -4.21 -0.56 0.14
N ALA A 80 -2.99 -0.83 -0.29
CA ALA A 80 -2.70 -1.13 -1.69
C ALA A 80 -2.60 -2.64 -1.87
N LYS A 81 -3.24 -3.14 -2.91
CA LYS A 81 -3.23 -4.57 -3.26
C LYS A 81 -2.51 -4.77 -4.58
N MET A 82 -1.56 -5.68 -4.60
CA MET A 82 -0.84 -6.03 -5.82
C MET A 82 -1.72 -6.86 -6.74
N LYS A 83 -1.44 -6.80 -8.03
CA LYS A 83 -2.17 -7.60 -9.02
C LYS A 83 -1.98 -9.11 -8.77
N PRO A 84 -2.97 -9.93 -9.14
CA PRO A 84 -2.87 -11.38 -8.95
C PRO A 84 -1.97 -12.04 -9.98
N SER A 85 -1.60 -11.33 -11.05
CA SER A 85 -0.73 -11.84 -12.10
C SER A 85 0.07 -10.70 -12.71
N GLY A 86 1.12 -11.03 -13.43
CA GLY A 86 1.96 -10.02 -14.07
C GLY A 86 2.91 -9.30 -13.11
N VAL A 87 3.04 -9.80 -11.88
CA VAL A 87 3.95 -9.28 -10.87
C VAL A 87 4.76 -10.43 -10.30
N ASN A 88 5.79 -10.11 -9.52
CA ASN A 88 6.62 -11.11 -8.87
C ASN A 88 5.74 -12.08 -8.06
N LYS A 89 6.04 -13.38 -8.17
CA LYS A 89 5.24 -14.43 -7.55
C LYS A 89 5.08 -14.27 -6.05
N GLU A 90 6.08 -13.73 -5.38
CA GLU A 90 6.07 -13.60 -3.93
C GLU A 90 5.13 -12.50 -3.42
N ILE A 91 4.68 -11.63 -4.31
CA ILE A 91 3.81 -10.49 -3.92
C ILE A 91 2.46 -10.51 -4.64
N GLN A 92 2.17 -11.51 -5.43
CA GLN A 92 0.89 -11.59 -6.16
C GLN A 92 -0.29 -11.57 -5.19
N GLY A 93 -1.21 -10.62 -5.42
CA GLY A 93 -2.42 -10.48 -4.61
C GLY A 93 -2.19 -10.03 -3.18
N LYS A 94 -0.97 -9.70 -2.81
CA LYS A 94 -0.63 -9.30 -1.45
C LYS A 94 -0.76 -7.80 -1.26
N LYS A 95 -0.79 -7.37 -0.01
CA LYS A 95 -1.15 -6.01 0.39
C LYS A 95 -0.14 -5.37 1.32
N LEU A 96 -0.14 -4.04 1.32
CA LEU A 96 0.49 -3.23 2.35
C LEU A 96 -0.48 -2.12 2.74
N SER A 97 -0.26 -1.52 3.90
CA SER A 97 -1.11 -0.42 4.38
C SER A 97 -0.28 0.79 4.80
N LEU A 98 -0.89 1.95 4.60
CA LEU A 98 -0.48 3.19 5.22
C LEU A 98 -1.62 3.61 6.14
N TRP A 99 -1.29 4.10 7.34
CA TRP A 99 -2.30 4.57 8.28
C TRP A 99 -1.77 5.74 9.08
N ALA A 100 -2.69 6.57 9.55
CA ALA A 100 -2.35 7.74 10.34
C ALA A 100 -2.89 7.61 11.76
N LYS A 101 -2.22 8.28 12.68
CA LYS A 101 -2.68 8.44 14.06
C LYS A 101 -2.64 9.91 14.41
N ARG A 102 -3.48 10.32 15.34
CA ARG A 102 -3.53 11.69 15.81
C ARG A 102 -2.25 12.09 16.54
N GLU A 103 -1.85 13.32 16.32
CA GLU A 103 -0.85 14.00 17.12
C GLU A 103 -1.39 15.40 17.45
N ASN A 104 -0.72 16.10 18.35
CA ASN A 104 -1.13 17.46 18.73
C ASN A 104 -1.15 18.37 17.50
N GLY A 105 -2.36 18.67 17.02
CA GLY A 105 -2.56 19.58 15.89
C GLY A 105 -2.23 19.01 14.51
N SER A 106 -1.91 17.73 14.42
CA SER A 106 -1.56 17.11 13.15
C SER A 106 -1.81 15.61 13.16
N VAL A 107 -1.30 14.92 12.15
CA VAL A 107 -1.36 13.46 12.07
C VAL A 107 0.02 12.92 11.72
N LYS A 108 0.30 11.72 12.19
CA LYS A 108 1.54 11.00 11.88
C LYS A 108 1.19 9.76 11.06
N TRP A 109 1.93 9.56 9.99
CA TRP A 109 1.69 8.43 9.08
C TRP A 109 2.68 7.30 9.30
N PHE A 110 2.17 6.09 9.12
CA PHE A 110 2.92 4.84 9.22
C PHE A 110 2.75 4.03 7.94
N CYS A 111 3.70 3.17 7.66
CA CYS A 111 3.68 2.29 6.50
C CYS A 111 4.20 0.92 6.90
N GLY A 112 3.46 -0.12 6.54
CA GLY A 112 3.87 -1.48 6.86
C GLY A 112 2.92 -2.52 6.31
N GLN A 113 2.94 -3.69 6.92
CA GLN A 113 2.01 -4.76 6.57
C GLN A 113 0.57 -4.35 6.88
N PRO A 114 -0.42 -5.00 6.24
CA PRO A 114 -1.82 -4.57 6.36
C PRO A 114 -2.31 -4.47 7.80
N VAL A 115 -3.04 -3.39 8.07
CA VAL A 115 -3.71 -3.19 9.36
C VAL A 115 -5.19 -2.89 9.12
N THR A 116 -5.98 -3.01 10.18
CA THR A 116 -7.41 -2.70 10.17
C THR A 116 -7.73 -1.76 11.32
N ARG A 117 -8.55 -0.76 11.05
CA ARG A 117 -9.13 0.12 12.07
C ARG A 117 -10.63 -0.14 12.11
N ASN A 118 -11.14 -0.55 13.27
CA ASN A 118 -12.54 -0.91 13.40
C ASN A 118 -13.47 0.29 13.60
N ASP A 119 -12.96 1.37 14.19
CA ASP A 119 -13.75 2.55 14.51
C ASP A 119 -13.10 3.79 13.91
N ALA A 120 -13.82 4.48 13.05
CA ALA A 120 -13.35 5.70 12.40
C ALA A 120 -13.00 6.83 13.39
N LYS A 121 -13.48 6.72 14.61
CA LYS A 121 -13.22 7.72 15.66
C LYS A 121 -12.01 7.40 16.51
N ASP A 122 -11.42 6.23 16.34
CA ASP A 122 -10.31 5.73 17.14
C ASP A 122 -9.03 5.69 16.31
N ASP A 123 -7.91 5.84 16.98
CA ASP A 123 -6.59 5.72 16.35
C ASP A 123 -6.07 4.29 16.34
N THR A 124 -6.64 3.42 17.16
CA THR A 124 -6.16 2.05 17.31
C THR A 124 -6.30 1.28 16.00
N VAL A 125 -5.19 0.69 15.57
CA VAL A 125 -5.17 -0.25 14.45
C VAL A 125 -4.62 -1.58 14.93
N THR A 126 -5.04 -2.64 14.26
CA THR A 126 -4.56 -4.00 14.55
C THR A 126 -4.10 -4.64 13.26
N ALA A 127 -3.21 -5.62 13.36
CA ALA A 127 -2.81 -6.39 12.18
C ALA A 127 -4.05 -6.97 11.51
N ALA A 128 -4.10 -6.92 10.20
CA ALA A 128 -5.27 -7.39 9.46
C ALA A 128 -5.55 -8.86 9.79
N ALA A 129 -6.78 -9.12 10.27
CA ALA A 129 -7.17 -10.44 10.76
C ALA A 129 -7.50 -11.40 9.61
N GLY A 130 -7.54 -12.66 9.94
CA GLY A 130 -8.00 -13.70 9.01
C GLY A 130 -6.96 -14.15 8.01
N ASN A 131 -5.85 -13.53 8.02
CA ASN A 131 -4.84 -13.84 7.02
C ASN A 131 -3.83 -14.82 7.54
N GLY A 132 -3.91 -15.13 8.82
CA GLY A 132 -2.79 -15.74 9.46
C GLY A 132 -1.54 -14.94 9.17
N GLY A 133 -1.74 -13.70 8.78
CA GLY A 133 -0.67 -12.81 8.35
C GLY A 133 0.09 -13.27 7.12
N LYS A 134 -0.20 -14.44 6.61
CA LYS A 134 0.69 -15.07 5.65
C LYS A 134 0.30 -14.85 4.21
N ASN A 135 -0.99 -14.86 3.94
CA ASN A 135 -1.44 -14.94 2.55
C ASN A 135 -1.69 -13.59 1.89
N ASN A 136 -2.00 -12.56 2.66
CA ASN A 136 -2.35 -11.26 2.11
C ASN A 136 -1.34 -10.17 2.42
N ALA A 137 -0.43 -10.38 3.35
CA ALA A 137 0.58 -9.38 3.69
C ALA A 137 1.83 -9.55 2.83
N ILE A 138 2.30 -8.44 2.27
CA ILE A 138 3.61 -8.44 1.60
C ILE A 138 4.66 -8.72 2.68
N ASP A 139 5.52 -9.71 2.40
CA ASP A 139 6.57 -10.08 3.35
C ASP A 139 7.50 -8.89 3.60
N THR A 140 7.91 -8.71 4.85
CA THR A 140 8.77 -7.60 5.28
C THR A 140 10.04 -7.49 4.45
N LYS A 141 10.59 -8.60 3.98
CA LYS A 141 11.80 -8.58 3.16
C LYS A 141 11.62 -7.83 1.83
N HIS A 142 10.39 -7.67 1.37
CA HIS A 142 10.07 -6.92 0.15
C HIS A 142 9.70 -5.47 0.44
N LEU A 143 9.58 -5.09 1.69
CA LEU A 143 9.25 -3.72 2.09
C LEU A 143 10.53 -2.92 2.33
N PRO A 144 10.60 -1.66 1.87
CA PRO A 144 11.73 -0.81 2.21
C PRO A 144 11.78 -0.54 3.71
N SER A 145 12.93 -0.12 4.20
CA SER A 145 13.12 0.14 5.65
C SER A 145 12.14 1.19 6.19
N THR A 146 11.70 2.10 5.33
CA THR A 146 10.74 3.15 5.71
C THR A 146 9.29 2.66 5.75
N CYS A 147 9.04 1.38 5.40
CA CYS A 147 7.70 0.81 5.37
C CYS A 147 7.66 -0.53 6.11
N ARG A 148 8.11 -0.53 7.35
CA ARG A 148 8.12 -1.73 8.21
C ARG A 148 7.53 -1.45 9.58
N ASP A 149 6.66 -0.45 9.67
CA ASP A 149 5.99 -0.13 10.92
C ASP A 149 5.02 -1.24 11.31
N THR A 150 4.88 -1.45 12.61
CA THR A 150 3.92 -2.41 13.13
C THR A 150 2.66 -1.69 13.58
N SER A 151 1.57 -2.43 13.78
CA SER A 151 0.31 -1.84 14.21
C SER A 151 0.41 -1.12 15.55
N SER A 152 1.40 -1.45 16.36
CA SER A 152 1.64 -0.80 17.66
C SER A 152 2.55 0.42 17.56
N ALA A 153 3.02 0.80 16.38
CA ALA A 153 3.88 1.97 16.21
C ALA A 153 3.17 3.25 16.64
N GLU A 154 3.95 4.19 17.21
CA GLU A 154 3.45 5.48 17.71
C GLU A 154 4.27 6.66 17.19
#